data_bc84fef585b11bd55bb01a79ff9b031e
#
_entry.id   bc84fef585b11bd55bb01a79ff9b031e
#
_cell.length_a   1.000
_cell.length_b   1.000
_cell.length_c   1.000
_cell.angle_alpha   90.00
_cell.angle_beta   90.00
_cell.angle_gamma   90.00
#
_symmetry.space_group_name_H-M   'P 1'
#
loop_
_entity.id
_entity.type
_entity.pdbx_description
1 polymer ?
#
loop_
_entity_poly.entity_id
_entity_poly.type
_entity_poly.pdbx_seq_one_letter_code
_entity_poly.pdbx_strand_id
1 'polypeptide(L)'
;AMQGFFQFLADNPYILLFFTVGMAVWVGKFAVKGYGLGMVAAAVVVGAALATWASTYGVKLQLDNFAKSLFYYLFMYGVGLRVGPAFFNSLKKDGITFTILAVICAFLGLGLVVLMSKWLALPPGAAGGVLAGSQTMSAAIGTAEMAVEQGAYKLPAGTTAEAVSGMIALGYGVTYIWGTVGIILICK
;
A
#
# COMPACT_ATOMS: atom_id res chain seq x y z
N ALA A 1 24.78 -2.80 20.13
CA ALA A 1 24.81 -3.57 18.85
C ALA A 1 23.57 -3.27 17.97
N MET A 2 22.34 -3.39 18.50
CA MET A 2 21.11 -3.21 17.70
C MET A 2 20.88 -1.76 17.25
N GLN A 3 21.11 -0.77 18.11
CA GLN A 3 21.01 0.65 17.73
C GLN A 3 21.97 1.00 16.59
N GLY A 4 23.22 0.50 16.66
CA GLY A 4 24.19 0.74 15.57
C GLY A 4 23.77 0.10 14.23
N PHE A 5 23.10 -1.04 14.27
CA PHE A 5 22.55 -1.67 13.07
C PHE A 5 21.43 -0.83 12.44
N PHE A 6 20.48 -0.34 13.24
CA PHE A 6 19.41 0.52 12.73
C PHE A 6 19.94 1.87 12.27
N GLN A 7 20.94 2.44 12.96
CA GLN A 7 21.59 3.66 12.51
C GLN A 7 22.29 3.47 11.16
N PHE A 8 23.00 2.36 10.98
CA PHE A 8 23.61 2.01 9.70
C PHE A 8 22.57 1.90 8.57
N LEU A 9 21.40 1.29 8.83
CA LEU A 9 20.32 1.23 7.85
C LEU A 9 19.70 2.61 7.56
N ALA A 10 19.58 3.47 8.57
CA ALA A 10 19.08 4.83 8.40
C ALA A 10 20.05 5.71 7.57
N ASP A 11 21.36 5.54 7.80
CA ASP A 11 22.40 6.26 7.06
C ASP A 11 22.59 5.75 5.62
N ASN A 12 22.08 4.54 5.33
CA ASN A 12 22.16 3.90 4.01
C ASN A 12 20.78 3.51 3.47
N PRO A 13 19.97 4.44 2.98
CA PRO A 13 18.56 4.20 2.61
C PRO A 13 18.38 3.16 1.50
N TYR A 14 19.34 3.01 0.60
CA TYR A 14 19.28 1.97 -0.43
C TYR A 14 19.52 0.56 0.13
N ILE A 15 20.41 0.44 1.12
CA ILE A 15 20.62 -0.84 1.83
C ILE A 15 19.35 -1.19 2.61
N LEU A 16 18.74 -0.23 3.29
CA LEU A 16 17.45 -0.38 3.95
C LEU A 16 16.38 -0.89 2.99
N LEU A 17 16.26 -0.28 1.80
CA LEU A 17 15.29 -0.66 0.80
C LEU A 17 15.47 -2.12 0.38
N PHE A 18 16.69 -2.50 -0.08
CA PHE A 18 16.93 -3.85 -0.57
C PHE A 18 16.86 -4.89 0.55
N PHE A 19 17.26 -4.57 1.75
CA PHE A 19 17.10 -5.41 2.92
C PHE A 19 15.62 -5.67 3.23
N THR A 20 14.81 -4.61 3.26
CA THR A 20 13.36 -4.71 3.49
C THR A 20 12.66 -5.52 2.39
N VAL A 21 13.00 -5.26 1.11
CA VAL A 21 12.46 -6.02 -0.02
C VAL A 21 12.87 -7.49 0.04
N GLY A 22 14.13 -7.78 0.34
CA GLY A 22 14.62 -9.16 0.49
C GLY A 22 13.88 -9.92 1.58
N MET A 23 13.70 -9.31 2.75
CA MET A 23 12.90 -9.87 3.83
C MET A 23 11.43 -10.05 3.45
N ALA A 24 10.85 -9.08 2.75
CA ALA A 24 9.46 -9.13 2.29
C ALA A 24 9.24 -10.29 1.29
N VAL A 25 10.18 -10.49 0.36
CA VAL A 25 10.14 -11.62 -0.58
C VAL A 25 10.24 -12.95 0.17
N TRP A 26 11.11 -13.02 1.16
CA TRP A 26 11.26 -14.22 1.97
C TRP A 26 9.98 -14.53 2.77
N VAL A 27 9.43 -13.54 3.49
CA VAL A 27 8.18 -13.66 4.24
C VAL A 27 6.98 -13.92 3.32
N GLY A 28 6.91 -13.23 2.17
CA GLY A 28 5.81 -13.37 1.21
C GLY A 28 5.74 -14.72 0.50
N LYS A 29 6.83 -15.49 0.50
CA LYS A 29 6.87 -16.87 0.00
C LYS A 29 6.27 -17.89 0.98
N PHE A 30 6.14 -17.55 2.26
CA PHE A 30 5.50 -18.43 3.22
C PHE A 30 4.00 -18.53 2.91
N ALA A 31 3.61 -19.65 2.34
CA ALA A 31 2.21 -19.99 2.11
C ALA A 31 1.79 -21.12 3.07
N VAL A 32 0.71 -20.89 3.81
CA VAL A 32 0.11 -21.90 4.67
C VAL A 32 -1.10 -22.47 3.95
N LYS A 33 -1.11 -23.75 3.68
CA LYS A 33 -2.21 -24.46 2.95
C LYS A 33 -2.56 -23.84 1.58
N GLY A 34 -1.55 -23.32 0.85
CA GLY A 34 -1.75 -22.69 -0.45
C GLY A 34 -2.15 -21.20 -0.41
N TYR A 35 -2.31 -20.61 0.76
CA TYR A 35 -2.61 -19.19 0.96
C TYR A 35 -1.36 -18.47 1.44
N GLY A 36 -0.82 -17.57 0.63
CA GLY A 36 0.32 -16.71 0.97
C GLY A 36 -0.12 -15.25 1.11
N LEU A 37 0.54 -14.50 2.00
CA LEU A 37 0.33 -13.05 2.14
C LEU A 37 0.60 -12.27 0.83
N GLY A 38 1.41 -12.84 -0.07
CA GLY A 38 1.90 -12.14 -1.24
C GLY A 38 3.01 -11.14 -0.90
N MET A 39 3.81 -10.79 -1.91
CA MET A 39 4.99 -9.96 -1.72
C MET A 39 4.68 -8.53 -1.26
N VAL A 40 3.58 -7.95 -1.73
CA VAL A 40 3.21 -6.55 -1.41
C VAL A 40 2.77 -6.42 0.04
N ALA A 41 1.85 -7.29 0.51
CA ALA A 41 1.43 -7.28 1.90
C ALA A 41 2.59 -7.62 2.84
N ALA A 42 3.44 -8.58 2.47
CA ALA A 42 4.65 -8.89 3.22
C ALA A 42 5.60 -7.69 3.31
N ALA A 43 5.76 -6.89 2.25
CA ALA A 43 6.58 -5.69 2.27
C ALA A 43 6.04 -4.64 3.25
N VAL A 44 4.73 -4.43 3.29
CA VAL A 44 4.10 -3.51 4.25
C VAL A 44 4.31 -3.99 5.69
N VAL A 45 4.06 -5.28 5.96
CA VAL A 45 4.24 -5.85 7.30
C VAL A 45 5.69 -5.80 7.75
N VAL A 46 6.63 -6.21 6.91
CA VAL A 46 8.07 -6.19 7.22
C VAL A 46 8.56 -4.76 7.41
N GLY A 47 8.16 -3.83 6.53
CA GLY A 47 8.52 -2.41 6.64
C GLY A 47 8.00 -1.79 7.92
N ALA A 48 6.73 -2.02 8.27
CA ALA A 48 6.13 -1.54 9.50
C ALA A 48 6.81 -2.13 10.74
N ALA A 49 7.10 -3.44 10.75
CA ALA A 49 7.79 -4.10 11.84
C ALA A 49 9.21 -3.55 12.05
N LEU A 50 9.98 -3.37 10.97
CA LEU A 50 11.32 -2.80 11.02
C LEU A 50 11.29 -1.34 11.51
N ALA A 51 10.38 -0.52 10.99
CA ALA A 51 10.23 0.88 11.39
C ALA A 51 9.83 1.00 12.87
N THR A 52 8.86 0.19 13.32
CA THR A 52 8.45 0.16 14.73
C THR A 52 9.60 -0.28 15.62
N TRP A 53 10.32 -1.34 15.21
CA TRP A 53 11.46 -1.83 15.99
C TRP A 53 12.60 -0.81 16.07
N ALA A 54 12.95 -0.17 14.95
CA ALA A 54 13.95 0.90 14.96
C ALA A 54 13.54 2.09 15.84
N SER A 55 12.25 2.45 15.85
CA SER A 55 11.73 3.55 16.66
C SER A 55 11.90 3.31 18.16
N THR A 56 11.91 2.05 18.64
CA THR A 56 12.19 1.73 20.05
C THR A 56 13.63 2.08 20.47
N TYR A 57 14.53 2.19 19.48
CA TYR A 57 15.92 2.64 19.68
C TYR A 57 16.14 4.11 19.32
N GLY A 58 15.06 4.86 19.07
CA GLY A 58 15.13 6.28 18.71
C GLY A 58 15.62 6.54 17.26
N VAL A 59 15.66 5.51 16.41
CA VAL A 59 16.09 5.61 15.01
C VAL A 59 14.88 5.66 14.09
N LYS A 60 14.82 6.67 13.21
CA LYS A 60 13.80 6.78 12.15
C LYS A 60 14.34 6.19 10.86
N LEU A 61 13.67 5.19 10.32
CA LEU A 61 13.97 4.60 9.03
C LEU A 61 13.10 5.27 7.96
N GLN A 62 13.73 5.96 7.02
CA GLN A 62 13.04 6.68 5.95
C GLN A 62 13.83 6.57 4.64
N LEU A 63 13.10 6.47 3.53
CA LEU A 63 13.64 6.69 2.18
C LEU A 63 13.48 8.16 1.82
N ASP A 64 14.40 8.67 1.01
CA ASP A 64 14.28 10.02 0.47
C ASP A 64 13.07 10.11 -0.50
N ASN A 65 12.54 11.32 -0.69
CA ASN A 65 11.35 11.53 -1.51
C ASN A 65 11.62 11.26 -2.99
N PHE A 66 12.84 11.44 -3.47
CA PHE A 66 13.20 11.13 -4.84
C PHE A 66 13.14 9.62 -5.09
N ALA A 67 13.73 8.81 -4.19
CA ALA A 67 13.69 7.36 -4.31
C ALA A 67 12.25 6.83 -4.27
N LYS A 68 11.42 7.32 -3.33
CA LYS A 68 10.00 6.95 -3.27
C LYS A 68 9.26 7.25 -4.57
N SER A 69 9.39 8.48 -5.07
CA SER A 69 8.76 8.90 -6.32
C SER A 69 9.24 8.08 -7.52
N LEU A 70 10.55 7.83 -7.62
CA LEU A 70 11.14 7.04 -8.69
C LEU A 70 10.54 5.62 -8.72
N PHE A 71 10.53 4.92 -7.58
CA PHE A 71 9.99 3.57 -7.51
C PHE A 71 8.48 3.53 -7.73
N TYR A 72 7.76 4.55 -7.29
CA TYR A 72 6.33 4.68 -7.58
C TYR A 72 6.07 4.79 -9.09
N TYR A 73 6.78 5.68 -9.80
CA TYR A 73 6.59 5.83 -11.24
C TYR A 73 7.05 4.59 -12.02
N LEU A 74 8.13 3.94 -11.61
CA LEU A 74 8.56 2.66 -12.18
C LEU A 74 7.50 1.56 -11.98
N PHE A 75 6.89 1.50 -10.80
CA PHE A 75 5.79 0.59 -10.52
C PHE A 75 4.59 0.86 -11.42
N MET A 76 4.17 2.14 -11.52
CA MET A 76 3.05 2.54 -12.40
C MET A 76 3.32 2.22 -13.87
N TYR A 77 4.52 2.49 -14.33
CA TYR A 77 4.95 2.15 -15.69
C TYR A 77 4.90 0.62 -15.92
N GLY A 78 5.43 -0.16 -15.01
CA GLY A 78 5.41 -1.63 -15.07
C GLY A 78 3.98 -2.21 -15.09
N VAL A 79 3.09 -1.66 -14.27
CA VAL A 79 1.65 -2.02 -14.28
C VAL A 79 1.02 -1.66 -15.62
N GLY A 80 1.28 -0.46 -16.15
CA GLY A 80 0.77 -0.01 -17.45
C GLY A 80 1.21 -0.92 -18.60
N LEU A 81 2.49 -1.30 -18.64
CA LEU A 81 3.01 -2.23 -19.65
C LEU A 81 2.37 -3.62 -19.56
N ARG A 82 2.16 -4.13 -18.36
CA ARG A 82 1.60 -5.47 -18.14
C ARG A 82 0.11 -5.52 -18.43
N VAL A 83 -0.64 -4.53 -17.98
CA VAL A 83 -2.11 -4.53 -18.02
C VAL A 83 -2.64 -3.91 -19.31
N GLY A 84 -1.94 -2.94 -19.90
CA GLY A 84 -2.39 -2.21 -21.08
C GLY A 84 -2.83 -3.09 -22.24
N PRO A 85 -2.01 -4.02 -22.74
CA PRO A 85 -2.39 -4.91 -23.85
C PRO A 85 -3.61 -5.77 -23.54
N ALA A 86 -3.70 -6.31 -22.31
CA ALA A 86 -4.82 -7.11 -21.86
C ALA A 86 -6.11 -6.29 -21.77
N PHE A 87 -6.02 -5.05 -21.27
CA PHE A 87 -7.14 -4.11 -21.20
C PHE A 87 -7.73 -3.82 -22.57
N PHE A 88 -6.90 -3.44 -23.55
CA PHE A 88 -7.39 -3.14 -24.92
C PHE A 88 -7.96 -4.37 -25.62
N ASN A 89 -7.43 -5.57 -25.35
CA ASN A 89 -7.99 -6.80 -25.92
C ASN A 89 -9.34 -7.17 -25.28
N SER A 90 -9.50 -6.95 -23.98
CA SER A 90 -10.76 -7.19 -23.28
C SER A 90 -11.85 -6.22 -23.70
N LEU A 91 -11.51 -4.95 -23.96
CA LEU A 91 -12.44 -3.94 -24.47
C LEU A 91 -13.11 -4.34 -25.78
N LYS A 92 -12.41 -5.09 -26.65
CA LYS A 92 -12.94 -5.51 -27.95
C LYS A 92 -14.03 -6.60 -27.85
N LYS A 93 -14.03 -7.40 -26.79
CA LYS A 93 -14.89 -8.59 -26.67
C LYS A 93 -16.11 -8.36 -25.77
N ASP A 94 -15.88 -7.89 -24.54
CA ASP A 94 -16.93 -7.67 -23.52
C ASP A 94 -16.74 -6.36 -22.76
N GLY A 95 -15.99 -5.42 -23.36
CA GLY A 95 -15.41 -4.28 -22.68
C GLY A 95 -16.41 -3.34 -22.03
N ILE A 96 -17.58 -3.14 -22.63
CA ILE A 96 -18.59 -2.24 -22.09
C ILE A 96 -19.11 -2.78 -20.76
N THR A 97 -19.43 -4.06 -20.70
CA THR A 97 -19.96 -4.70 -19.48
C THR A 97 -18.92 -4.66 -18.34
N PHE A 98 -17.66 -5.03 -18.63
CA PHE A 98 -16.59 -4.98 -17.63
C PHE A 98 -16.26 -3.55 -17.21
N THR A 99 -16.31 -2.59 -18.12
CA THR A 99 -16.09 -1.18 -17.79
C THR A 99 -17.18 -0.65 -16.86
N ILE A 100 -18.46 -0.92 -17.16
CA ILE A 100 -19.57 -0.52 -16.30
C ILE A 100 -19.42 -1.14 -14.91
N LEU A 101 -19.13 -2.45 -14.85
CA LEU A 101 -18.95 -3.15 -13.58
C LEU A 101 -17.78 -2.56 -12.78
N ALA A 102 -16.64 -2.29 -13.42
CA ALA A 102 -15.47 -1.69 -12.77
C ALA A 102 -15.79 -0.29 -12.22
N VAL A 103 -16.50 0.54 -12.99
CA VAL A 103 -16.93 1.88 -12.56
C VAL A 103 -17.87 1.77 -11.35
N ILE A 104 -18.87 0.87 -11.39
CA ILE A 104 -19.79 0.65 -10.28
C ILE A 104 -19.02 0.22 -9.03
N CYS A 105 -18.12 -0.76 -9.14
CA CYS A 105 -17.30 -1.23 -8.02
C CYS A 105 -16.42 -0.12 -7.44
N ALA A 106 -15.80 0.70 -8.30
CA ALA A 106 -14.97 1.81 -7.86
C ALA A 106 -15.78 2.87 -7.08
N PHE A 107 -16.92 3.28 -7.59
CA PHE A 107 -17.78 4.26 -6.91
C PHE A 107 -18.42 3.70 -5.64
N LEU A 108 -18.86 2.45 -5.63
CA LEU A 108 -19.38 1.81 -4.42
C LEU A 108 -18.29 1.67 -3.36
N GLY A 109 -17.09 1.23 -3.73
CA GLY A 109 -15.97 1.12 -2.81
C GLY A 109 -15.59 2.46 -2.21
N LEU A 110 -15.46 3.50 -3.04
CA LEU A 110 -15.18 4.87 -2.59
C LEU A 110 -16.29 5.39 -1.68
N GLY A 111 -17.56 5.25 -2.07
CA GLY A 111 -18.72 5.70 -1.30
C GLY A 111 -18.80 5.04 0.06
N LEU A 112 -18.61 3.70 0.11
CA LEU A 112 -18.61 2.95 1.37
C LEU A 112 -17.46 3.37 2.29
N VAL A 113 -16.26 3.55 1.77
CA VAL A 113 -15.11 3.96 2.57
C VAL A 113 -15.29 5.38 3.09
N VAL A 114 -15.79 6.31 2.29
CA VAL A 114 -16.09 7.68 2.74
C VAL A 114 -17.18 7.69 3.82
N LEU A 115 -18.24 6.90 3.65
CA LEU A 115 -19.30 6.77 4.65
C LEU A 115 -18.77 6.18 5.96
N MET A 116 -18.06 5.06 5.87
CA MET A 116 -17.49 4.38 7.05
C MET A 116 -16.42 5.23 7.74
N SER A 117 -15.59 5.95 7.00
CA SER A 117 -14.57 6.82 7.59
C SER A 117 -15.17 7.97 8.42
N LYS A 118 -16.30 8.51 7.97
CA LYS A 118 -17.03 9.53 8.74
C LYS A 118 -17.72 8.92 9.96
N TRP A 119 -18.35 7.76 9.79
CA TRP A 119 -19.06 7.08 10.86
C TRP A 119 -18.15 6.60 11.98
N LEU A 120 -17.00 6.02 11.61
CA LEU A 120 -16.00 5.51 12.55
C LEU A 120 -14.98 6.58 12.98
N ALA A 121 -15.08 7.81 12.50
CA ALA A 121 -14.12 8.89 12.75
C ALA A 121 -12.67 8.44 12.52
N LEU A 122 -12.40 7.82 11.37
CA LEU A 122 -11.06 7.28 11.07
C LEU A 122 -10.01 8.42 11.05
N PRO A 123 -8.79 8.15 11.54
CA PRO A 123 -7.73 9.14 11.51
C PRO A 123 -7.34 9.52 10.08
N PRO A 124 -6.78 10.73 9.89
CA PRO A 124 -6.35 11.22 8.59
C PRO A 124 -5.44 10.23 7.86
N GLY A 125 -5.73 9.95 6.59
CA GLY A 125 -5.00 8.98 5.76
C GLY A 125 -5.57 7.56 5.81
N ALA A 126 -6.16 7.13 6.92
CA ALA A 126 -6.64 5.74 7.08
C ALA A 126 -7.67 5.34 6.00
N ALA A 127 -8.56 6.25 5.60
CA ALA A 127 -9.56 5.99 4.56
C ALA A 127 -8.92 5.62 3.21
N GLY A 128 -7.84 6.29 2.80
CA GLY A 128 -7.10 5.97 1.59
C GLY A 128 -6.48 4.57 1.63
N GLY A 129 -5.91 4.20 2.77
CA GLY A 129 -5.36 2.87 3.00
C GLY A 129 -6.44 1.79 3.01
N VAL A 130 -7.56 2.04 3.68
CA VAL A 130 -8.71 1.11 3.73
C VAL A 130 -9.29 0.89 2.33
N LEU A 131 -9.42 1.93 1.51
CA LEU A 131 -9.87 1.81 0.12
C LEU A 131 -8.91 0.93 -0.69
N ALA A 132 -7.62 1.24 -0.62
CA ALA A 132 -6.59 0.51 -1.35
C ALA A 132 -6.50 -0.97 -0.93
N GLY A 133 -6.56 -1.23 0.38
CA GLY A 133 -6.44 -2.58 0.92
C GLY A 133 -7.67 -3.44 0.68
N SER A 134 -8.87 -2.90 0.91
CA SER A 134 -10.13 -3.65 0.71
C SER A 134 -10.32 -4.08 -0.74
N GLN A 135 -9.85 -3.28 -1.69
CA GLN A 135 -9.87 -3.62 -3.12
C GLN A 135 -8.61 -4.33 -3.60
N THR A 136 -7.68 -4.66 -2.71
CA THR A 136 -6.39 -5.29 -3.02
C THR A 136 -5.60 -4.52 -4.10
N MET A 137 -5.72 -3.20 -4.10
CA MET A 137 -5.18 -2.31 -5.13
C MET A 137 -3.93 -1.58 -4.63
N SER A 138 -2.76 -2.17 -4.82
CA SER A 138 -1.47 -1.58 -4.42
C SER A 138 -1.17 -0.23 -5.10
N ALA A 139 -1.70 0.01 -6.30
CA ALA A 139 -1.56 1.27 -6.99
C ALA A 139 -2.25 2.44 -6.24
N ALA A 140 -3.37 2.17 -5.57
CA ALA A 140 -4.10 3.18 -4.83
C ALA A 140 -3.36 3.64 -3.56
N ILE A 141 -2.59 2.76 -2.89
CA ILE A 141 -1.76 3.19 -1.75
C ILE A 141 -0.68 4.17 -2.21
N GLY A 142 0.02 3.85 -3.31
CA GLY A 142 1.04 4.74 -3.86
C GLY A 142 0.46 6.09 -4.28
N THR A 143 -0.72 6.10 -4.90
CA THR A 143 -1.42 7.35 -5.26
C THR A 143 -1.81 8.17 -4.04
N ALA A 144 -2.29 7.54 -2.97
CA ALA A 144 -2.65 8.22 -1.72
C ALA A 144 -1.42 8.83 -1.04
N GLU A 145 -0.30 8.10 -0.98
CA GLU A 145 0.96 8.61 -0.44
C GLU A 145 1.51 9.78 -1.26
N MET A 146 1.52 9.66 -2.59
CA MET A 146 1.94 10.75 -3.48
C MET A 146 1.08 12.00 -3.33
N ALA A 147 -0.23 11.86 -3.11
CA ALA A 147 -1.11 13.00 -2.86
C ALA A 147 -0.74 13.76 -1.57
N VAL A 148 -0.26 13.04 -0.55
CA VAL A 148 0.24 13.64 0.69
C VAL A 148 1.59 14.33 0.45
N GLU A 149 2.53 13.65 -0.21
CA GLU A 149 3.88 14.18 -0.46
C GLU A 149 3.88 15.42 -1.38
N GLN A 150 3.01 15.44 -2.38
CA GLN A 150 2.86 16.56 -3.31
C GLN A 150 1.98 17.70 -2.77
N GLY A 151 1.45 17.58 -1.56
CA GLY A 151 0.61 18.58 -0.94
C GLY A 151 -0.79 18.71 -1.57
N ALA A 152 -1.22 17.75 -2.39
CA ALA A 152 -2.57 17.68 -2.93
C ALA A 152 -3.60 17.37 -1.83
N TYR A 153 -3.19 16.69 -0.76
CA TYR A 153 -3.97 16.48 0.44
C TYR A 153 -3.60 17.53 1.49
N LYS A 154 -4.59 18.34 1.91
CA LYS A 154 -4.39 19.33 2.98
C LYS A 154 -4.33 18.62 4.32
N LEU A 155 -3.17 18.68 4.95
CA LEU A 155 -2.95 18.09 6.27
C LEU A 155 -3.81 18.79 7.33
N PRO A 156 -4.52 18.05 8.18
CA PRO A 156 -5.19 18.63 9.34
C PRO A 156 -4.20 19.26 10.31
N ALA A 157 -4.65 20.27 11.05
CA ALA A 157 -3.80 20.96 12.03
C ALA A 157 -3.23 19.97 13.05
N GLY A 158 -1.90 20.04 13.28
CA GLY A 158 -1.20 19.17 14.21
C GLY A 158 -0.82 17.77 13.67
N THR A 159 -1.10 17.49 12.39
CA THR A 159 -0.68 16.23 11.74
C THR A 159 0.50 16.44 10.81
N THR A 160 1.41 15.48 10.77
CA THR A 160 2.54 15.47 9.82
C THR A 160 2.24 14.58 8.63
N ALA A 161 2.87 14.84 7.49
CA ALA A 161 2.76 14.00 6.29
C ALA A 161 3.15 12.55 6.59
N GLU A 162 4.18 12.34 7.41
CA GLU A 162 4.65 11.03 7.84
C GLU A 162 3.58 10.25 8.63
N ALA A 163 2.87 10.94 9.55
CA ALA A 163 1.80 10.33 10.32
C ALA A 163 0.63 9.90 9.42
N VAL A 164 0.27 10.74 8.44
CA VAL A 164 -0.78 10.43 7.47
C VAL A 164 -0.37 9.26 6.58
N SER A 165 0.86 9.24 6.05
CA SER A 165 1.40 8.10 5.27
C SER A 165 1.43 6.82 6.10
N GLY A 166 1.80 6.89 7.38
CA GLY A 166 1.73 5.76 8.31
C GLY A 166 0.31 5.21 8.47
N MET A 167 -0.69 6.09 8.54
CA MET A 167 -2.10 5.67 8.60
C MET A 167 -2.60 5.09 7.28
N ILE A 168 -2.14 5.57 6.12
CA ILE A 168 -2.41 4.96 4.81
C ILE A 168 -1.87 3.53 4.79
N ALA A 169 -0.60 3.34 5.17
CA ALA A 169 0.05 2.03 5.19
C ALA A 169 -0.63 1.06 6.16
N LEU A 170 -0.99 1.52 7.35
CA LEU A 170 -1.71 0.73 8.36
C LEU A 170 -3.08 0.29 7.85
N GLY A 171 -3.88 1.23 7.35
CA GLY A 171 -5.20 0.96 6.78
C GLY A 171 -5.13 -0.06 5.65
N TYR A 172 -4.15 0.10 4.75
CA TYR A 172 -3.88 -0.86 3.68
C TYR A 172 -3.52 -2.24 4.21
N GLY A 173 -2.55 -2.34 5.11
CA GLY A 173 -2.06 -3.63 5.62
C GLY A 173 -3.17 -4.45 6.29
N VAL A 174 -3.98 -3.81 7.12
CA VAL A 174 -5.09 -4.47 7.82
C VAL A 174 -6.18 -4.94 6.84
N THR A 175 -6.60 -4.05 5.94
CA THR A 175 -7.76 -4.36 5.06
C THR A 175 -7.38 -5.21 3.85
N TYR A 176 -6.12 -5.21 3.41
CA TYR A 176 -5.62 -6.06 2.34
C TYR A 176 -5.76 -7.56 2.66
N ILE A 177 -5.44 -7.94 3.89
CA ILE A 177 -5.57 -9.33 4.35
C ILE A 177 -7.03 -9.76 4.24
N TRP A 178 -7.95 -8.94 4.77
CA TRP A 178 -9.38 -9.23 4.73
C TRP A 178 -9.96 -9.18 3.31
N GLY A 179 -9.51 -8.23 2.48
CA GLY A 179 -9.88 -8.16 1.06
C GLY A 179 -9.49 -9.42 0.31
N THR A 180 -8.29 -9.92 0.53
CA THR A 180 -7.79 -11.16 -0.11
C THR A 180 -8.54 -12.38 0.39
N VAL A 181 -8.68 -12.55 1.70
CA VAL A 181 -9.38 -13.69 2.30
C VAL A 181 -10.86 -13.67 1.92
N GLY A 182 -11.50 -12.49 1.93
CA GLY A 182 -12.92 -12.33 1.56
C GLY A 182 -13.19 -12.76 0.12
N ILE A 183 -12.38 -12.34 -0.83
CA ILE A 183 -12.52 -12.76 -2.24
C ILE A 183 -12.39 -14.29 -2.37
N ILE A 184 -11.39 -14.87 -1.71
CA ILE A 184 -11.18 -16.32 -1.76
C ILE A 184 -12.38 -17.10 -1.19
N LEU A 185 -12.97 -16.59 -0.10
CA LEU A 185 -14.13 -17.24 0.53
C LEU A 185 -15.41 -17.11 -0.31
N ILE A 186 -15.58 -15.97 -1.01
CA ILE A 186 -16.77 -15.74 -1.85
C ILE A 186 -16.69 -16.51 -3.17
N CYS A 187 -15.48 -16.66 -3.73
CA CYS A 187 -15.27 -17.34 -5.02
C CYS A 187 -15.13 -18.88 -4.90
N LYS A 188 -15.22 -19.43 -3.70
CA LYS A 188 -15.13 -20.88 -3.44
C LYS A 188 -16.50 -21.50 -3.23
#